data_635df8987af9bf7f6cd0a3548adfa6ce
#
_entry.id   635df8987af9bf7f6cd0a3548adfa6ce
#
_cell.length_a   1.000
_cell.length_b   1.000
_cell.length_c   1.000
_cell.angle_alpha   90.00
_cell.angle_beta   90.00
_cell.angle_gamma   90.00
#
_symmetry.space_group_name_H-M   'P 1'
#
loop_
_entity.id
_entity.type
_entity.pdbx_description
1 polymer ?
#
loop_
_entity_poly.entity_id
_entity_poly.type
_entity_poly.pdbx_seq_one_letter_code
_entity_poly.pdbx_strand_id
1 'polypeptide(L)'
;MGGLGYLEVLEDGSYKGPIDKFIPEELKGEIKDLAGLQSGDTIFFIADKEDRAAYFAGQIRNELGERLDLIEKNAYRFCYVNDFPMFEKDPETKKIGFTHNPFSMPQGGLEALNTKDPXXXTSMISYATV
;
A
#
# COMPACT_ATOMS: atom_id res chain seq x y z
N MET A 1 -6.52 1.18 -14.32
CA MET A 1 -6.40 -0.19 -13.76
C MET A 1 -7.24 -1.14 -14.61
N GLY A 2 -6.67 -2.29 -14.99
CA GLY A 2 -7.33 -3.26 -15.88
C GLY A 2 -8.35 -4.16 -15.20
N GLY A 3 -8.37 -4.17 -13.88
CA GLY A 3 -9.28 -5.00 -13.10
C GLY A 3 -8.67 -5.36 -11.76
N LEU A 4 -9.49 -5.83 -10.85
CA LEU A 4 -9.07 -6.26 -9.51
C LEU A 4 -9.18 -7.78 -9.45
N GLY A 5 -8.04 -8.45 -9.27
CA GLY A 5 -8.01 -9.88 -9.05
C GLY A 5 -8.42 -10.21 -7.62
N TYR A 6 -9.12 -11.31 -7.42
CA TYR A 6 -9.42 -11.75 -6.06
C TYR A 6 -9.59 -13.27 -6.00
N LEU A 7 -9.43 -13.78 -4.79
CA LEU A 7 -9.75 -15.16 -4.43
C LEU A 7 -10.51 -15.16 -3.11
N GLU A 8 -11.64 -15.85 -3.08
CA GLU A 8 -12.43 -16.11 -1.90
C GLU A 8 -12.09 -17.54 -1.42
N VAL A 9 -11.86 -17.71 -0.13
CA VAL A 9 -11.60 -19.03 0.48
C VAL A 9 -12.95 -19.63 0.91
N LEU A 10 -13.32 -20.74 0.29
CA LEU A 10 -14.60 -21.39 0.59
C LEU A 10 -14.51 -22.26 1.86
N GLU A 11 -15.66 -22.74 2.34
CA GLU A 11 -15.74 -23.54 3.56
C GLU A 11 -14.95 -24.85 3.49
N ASP A 12 -14.83 -25.42 2.29
CA ASP A 12 -14.07 -26.64 2.06
C ASP A 12 -12.57 -26.39 1.86
N GLY A 13 -12.15 -25.13 1.95
CA GLY A 13 -10.75 -24.74 1.78
C GLY A 13 -10.34 -24.49 0.34
N SER A 14 -11.23 -24.70 -0.63
CA SER A 14 -10.95 -24.41 -2.03
C SER A 14 -11.07 -22.91 -2.28
N TYR A 15 -10.58 -22.47 -3.45
CA TYR A 15 -10.64 -21.08 -3.84
C TYR A 15 -11.67 -20.83 -4.92
N LYS A 16 -12.24 -19.64 -4.90
CA LYS A 16 -13.18 -19.18 -5.93
C LYS A 16 -12.81 -17.75 -6.31
N GLY A 17 -12.65 -17.49 -7.61
CA GLY A 17 -12.34 -16.13 -8.06
C GLY A 17 -11.85 -16.14 -9.50
N PRO A 18 -11.79 -14.95 -10.12
CA PRO A 18 -11.42 -14.86 -11.53
C PRO A 18 -10.00 -15.28 -11.83
N ILE A 19 -9.12 -15.26 -10.81
CA ILE A 19 -7.72 -15.61 -11.00
C ILE A 19 -7.37 -17.03 -10.51
N ASP A 20 -8.32 -17.75 -9.92
CA ASP A 20 -8.08 -19.10 -9.39
C ASP A 20 -7.46 -20.04 -10.43
N LYS A 21 -7.97 -20.01 -11.64
CA LYS A 21 -7.52 -20.86 -12.74
C LYS A 21 -6.07 -20.60 -13.18
N PHE A 22 -5.49 -19.47 -12.77
CA PHE A 22 -4.12 -19.10 -13.13
C PHE A 22 -3.13 -19.43 -12.02
N ILE A 23 -3.60 -19.89 -10.87
CA ILE A 23 -2.74 -20.18 -9.71
C ILE A 23 -2.51 -21.70 -9.65
N PRO A 24 -1.26 -22.16 -9.76
CA PRO A 24 -0.97 -23.57 -9.62
C PRO A 24 -1.45 -24.13 -8.29
N GLU A 25 -1.97 -25.35 -8.31
CA GLU A 25 -2.56 -25.96 -7.12
C GLU A 25 -1.56 -26.03 -5.95
N GLU A 26 -0.29 -26.30 -6.27
CA GLU A 26 0.76 -26.39 -5.26
C GLU A 26 1.03 -25.06 -4.54
N LEU A 27 0.70 -23.92 -5.15
CA LEU A 27 0.92 -22.60 -4.55
C LEU A 27 -0.27 -22.13 -3.71
N LYS A 28 -1.41 -22.77 -3.84
CA LYS A 28 -2.63 -22.34 -3.13
C LYS A 28 -2.46 -22.45 -1.62
N GLY A 29 -1.83 -23.54 -1.16
CA GLY A 29 -1.53 -23.71 0.26
C GLY A 29 -0.55 -22.65 0.77
N GLU A 30 0.48 -22.36 -0.02
CA GLU A 30 1.46 -21.35 0.36
C GLU A 30 0.83 -19.95 0.48
N ILE A 31 -0.07 -19.60 -0.44
CA ILE A 31 -0.79 -18.31 -0.38
C ILE A 31 -1.62 -18.24 0.89
N LYS A 32 -2.33 -19.32 1.21
CA LYS A 32 -3.16 -19.38 2.40
C LYS A 32 -2.34 -19.17 3.67
N ASP A 33 -1.23 -19.89 3.78
CA ASP A 33 -0.36 -19.83 4.97
C ASP A 33 0.32 -18.46 5.09
N LEU A 34 0.85 -17.95 3.99
CA LEU A 34 1.55 -16.66 3.98
C LEU A 34 0.63 -15.49 4.35
N ALA A 35 -0.60 -15.51 3.84
CA ALA A 35 -1.57 -14.45 4.09
C ALA A 35 -2.46 -14.72 5.33
N GLY A 36 -2.33 -15.89 5.96
CA GLY A 36 -3.11 -16.27 7.15
C GLY A 36 -4.59 -16.41 6.85
N LEU A 37 -4.95 -16.84 5.64
CA LEU A 37 -6.34 -16.87 5.19
C LEU A 37 -7.15 -17.98 5.87
N GLN A 38 -8.38 -17.64 6.20
CA GLN A 38 -9.35 -18.57 6.77
C GLN A 38 -10.57 -18.68 5.85
N SER A 39 -11.39 -19.68 6.12
CA SER A 39 -12.64 -19.86 5.38
C SER A 39 -13.51 -18.60 5.51
N GLY A 40 -14.00 -18.11 4.38
CA GLY A 40 -14.77 -16.88 4.29
C GLY A 40 -13.95 -15.64 3.98
N ASP A 41 -12.62 -15.74 4.03
CA ASP A 41 -11.77 -14.58 3.71
C ASP A 41 -11.67 -14.37 2.20
N THR A 42 -11.41 -13.14 1.82
CA THR A 42 -11.13 -12.78 0.43
C THR A 42 -9.82 -12.01 0.36
N ILE A 43 -8.92 -12.49 -0.50
CA ILE A 43 -7.67 -11.79 -0.77
C ILE A 43 -7.76 -11.10 -2.14
N PHE A 44 -7.30 -9.85 -2.19
CA PHE A 44 -7.29 -9.04 -3.43
C PHE A 44 -5.87 -8.89 -3.95
N PHE A 45 -5.74 -8.89 -5.28
CA PHE A 45 -4.46 -8.78 -5.96
C PHE A 45 -4.47 -7.59 -6.90
N ILE A 46 -3.42 -6.80 -6.84
CA ILE A 46 -3.24 -5.64 -7.69
C ILE A 46 -1.91 -5.80 -8.44
N ALA A 47 -1.98 -5.75 -9.76
CA ALA A 47 -0.79 -5.84 -10.61
C ALA A 47 -0.72 -4.59 -11.48
N ASP A 48 0.24 -3.71 -11.19
CA ASP A 48 0.47 -2.48 -11.94
C ASP A 48 1.91 -2.04 -11.64
N LYS A 49 2.33 -0.91 -12.17
CA LYS A 49 3.57 -0.27 -11.75
C LYS A 49 3.50 0.03 -10.25
N GLU A 50 4.64 -0.03 -9.59
CA GLU A 50 4.73 0.05 -8.12
C GLU A 50 3.91 1.21 -7.52
N ASP A 51 4.12 2.42 -8.04
CA ASP A 51 3.43 3.62 -7.56
C ASP A 51 1.91 3.51 -7.71
N ARG A 52 1.46 2.99 -8.85
CA ARG A 52 0.04 2.83 -9.13
C ARG A 52 -0.56 1.69 -8.30
N ALA A 53 0.17 0.59 -8.15
CA ALA A 53 -0.28 -0.53 -7.32
C ALA A 53 -0.45 -0.07 -5.86
N ALA A 54 0.52 0.66 -5.33
CA ALA A 54 0.46 1.21 -3.97
C ALA A 54 -0.74 2.16 -3.81
N TYR A 55 -0.95 3.04 -4.78
CA TYR A 55 -2.08 3.97 -4.76
C TYR A 55 -3.42 3.22 -4.70
N PHE A 56 -3.62 2.24 -5.60
CA PHE A 56 -4.88 1.49 -5.64
C PHE A 56 -5.06 0.62 -4.39
N ALA A 57 -3.97 0.04 -3.86
CA ALA A 57 -4.04 -0.74 -2.63
C ALA A 57 -4.52 0.15 -1.47
N GLY A 58 -4.00 1.36 -1.38
CA GLY A 58 -4.44 2.33 -0.37
C GLY A 58 -5.92 2.67 -0.50
N GLN A 59 -6.40 2.89 -1.73
CA GLN A 59 -7.82 3.19 -1.96
C GLN A 59 -8.71 2.00 -1.54
N ILE A 60 -8.31 0.79 -1.93
CA ILE A 60 -9.08 -0.43 -1.59
C ILE A 60 -9.09 -0.64 -0.08
N ARG A 61 -7.92 -0.46 0.58
CA ARG A 61 -7.83 -0.58 2.03
C ARG A 61 -8.83 0.36 2.73
N ASN A 62 -8.86 1.61 2.32
CA ASN A 62 -9.76 2.59 2.92
C ASN A 62 -11.23 2.23 2.67
N GLU A 63 -11.56 1.88 1.44
CA GLU A 63 -12.93 1.49 1.08
C GLU A 63 -13.40 0.27 1.88
N LEU A 64 -12.53 -0.73 2.04
CA LEU A 64 -12.86 -1.92 2.84
C LEU A 64 -13.00 -1.55 4.33
N GLY A 65 -12.12 -0.69 4.84
CA GLY A 65 -12.20 -0.23 6.23
C GLY A 65 -13.55 0.41 6.53
N GLU A 66 -14.01 1.26 5.60
CA GLU A 66 -15.30 1.93 5.76
C GLU A 66 -16.48 0.97 5.61
N ARG A 67 -16.49 0.16 4.55
CA ARG A 67 -17.62 -0.74 4.25
C ARG A 67 -17.82 -1.82 5.32
N LEU A 68 -16.71 -2.29 5.87
CA LEU A 68 -16.76 -3.35 6.89
C LEU A 68 -16.79 -2.80 8.33
N ASP A 69 -16.85 -1.46 8.47
CA ASP A 69 -16.87 -0.75 9.76
C ASP A 69 -15.68 -1.18 10.65
N LEU A 70 -14.49 -1.30 10.04
CA LEU A 70 -13.27 -1.72 10.73
C LEU A 70 -12.49 -0.54 11.31
N ILE A 71 -12.86 0.70 10.94
CA ILE A 71 -12.17 1.89 11.42
C ILE A 71 -12.57 2.15 12.87
N GLU A 72 -11.59 2.11 13.76
CA GLU A 72 -11.82 2.37 15.19
C GLU A 72 -12.33 3.79 15.38
N LYS A 73 -13.35 3.95 16.22
CA LYS A 73 -13.95 5.24 16.54
C LYS A 73 -13.50 5.68 17.93
N ASN A 74 -13.27 6.97 18.07
CA ASN A 74 -12.87 7.57 19.35
C ASN A 74 -11.56 6.99 19.90
N ALA A 75 -10.62 6.67 19.00
CA ALA A 75 -9.33 6.11 19.36
C ALA A 75 -8.23 6.83 18.57
N TYR A 76 -7.11 7.09 19.24
CA TYR A 76 -5.92 7.64 18.59
C TYR A 76 -4.94 6.51 18.35
N ARG A 77 -4.41 6.44 17.14
CA ARG A 77 -3.36 5.50 16.78
C ARG A 77 -2.18 6.29 16.23
N PHE A 78 -1.02 6.09 16.80
CA PHE A 78 0.21 6.81 16.43
C PHE A 78 1.09 5.88 15.61
N CYS A 79 1.66 6.42 14.55
CA CYS A 79 2.58 5.65 13.71
C CYS A 79 3.68 6.56 13.16
N TYR A 80 4.77 5.94 12.77
CA TYR A 80 5.84 6.60 12.01
C TYR A 80 5.79 6.09 10.59
N VAL A 81 5.86 7.01 9.65
CA VAL A 81 6.01 6.67 8.23
C VAL A 81 7.46 6.94 7.87
N ASN A 82 8.20 5.88 7.61
CA ASN A 82 9.61 5.95 7.23
C ASN A 82 9.73 6.05 5.72
N ASP A 83 10.83 6.66 5.27
CA ASP A 83 11.15 6.76 3.85
C ASP A 83 10.06 7.47 3.04
N PHE A 84 9.40 8.44 3.68
CA PHE A 84 8.40 9.26 3.02
C PHE A 84 9.10 10.14 1.97
N PRO A 85 8.66 10.10 0.69
CA PRO A 85 9.31 10.91 -0.35
C PRO A 85 9.21 12.40 -0.04
N MET A 86 10.33 13.11 -0.03
CA MET A 86 10.33 14.56 0.20
C MET A 86 9.91 15.35 -1.02
N PHE A 87 10.16 14.79 -2.20
CA PHE A 87 9.89 15.46 -3.46
C PHE A 87 9.11 14.55 -4.39
N GLU A 88 8.29 15.16 -5.22
CA GLU A 88 7.59 14.44 -6.28
C GLU A 88 7.72 15.23 -7.59
N LYS A 89 7.57 14.52 -8.68
CA LYS A 89 7.59 15.13 -9.99
C LYS A 89 6.15 15.31 -10.47
N ASP A 90 5.79 16.55 -10.69
CA ASP A 90 4.46 16.89 -11.19
C ASP A 90 4.22 16.17 -12.52
N PRO A 91 3.14 15.42 -12.68
CA PRO A 91 2.93 14.64 -13.89
C PRO A 91 2.69 15.49 -15.15
N GLU A 92 2.24 16.72 -15.01
CA GLU A 92 1.96 17.62 -16.14
C GLU A 92 3.15 18.52 -16.43
N THR A 93 3.61 19.27 -15.44
CA THR A 93 4.67 20.28 -15.64
C THR A 93 6.08 19.68 -15.62
N LYS A 94 6.22 18.44 -15.12
CA LYS A 94 7.49 17.72 -14.94
C LYS A 94 8.44 18.41 -13.96
N LYS A 95 7.98 19.42 -13.26
CA LYS A 95 8.78 20.11 -12.23
C LYS A 95 8.80 19.30 -10.94
N ILE A 96 9.90 19.42 -10.22
CA ILE A 96 10.07 18.79 -8.91
C ILE A 96 9.54 19.75 -7.85
N GLY A 97 8.65 19.26 -6.99
CA GLY A 97 8.10 20.02 -5.87
C GLY A 97 8.14 19.21 -4.58
N PHE A 98 7.94 19.87 -3.46
CA PHE A 98 7.82 19.18 -2.18
C PHE A 98 6.50 18.40 -2.09
N THR A 99 6.56 17.18 -1.59
CA THR A 99 5.35 16.38 -1.33
C THR A 99 4.66 16.81 -0.04
N HIS A 100 5.42 17.44 0.86
CA HIS A 100 4.93 17.81 2.19
C HIS A 100 5.49 19.19 2.53
N ASN A 101 5.51 19.56 3.80
CA ASN A 101 5.99 20.88 4.18
C ASN A 101 7.53 20.95 4.11
N PRO A 102 8.09 22.16 3.90
CA PRO A 102 9.53 22.32 3.74
C PRO A 102 10.31 22.27 5.07
N PHE A 103 9.65 22.00 6.17
CA PHE A 103 10.32 21.97 7.50
C PHE A 103 10.90 20.59 7.79
N SER A 104 10.58 19.59 6.98
CA SER A 104 11.08 18.23 7.18
C SER A 104 12.55 18.15 6.78
N MET A 105 13.36 17.50 7.63
CA MET A 105 14.76 17.26 7.34
C MET A 105 14.90 15.91 6.61
N PRO A 106 15.67 15.86 5.53
CA PRO A 106 15.89 14.59 4.84
C PRO A 106 16.69 13.62 5.69
N GLN A 107 16.40 12.33 5.53
CA GLN A 107 17.24 11.29 6.11
C GLN A 107 18.63 11.39 5.47
N GLY A 108 19.66 11.51 6.32
CA GLY A 108 21.02 11.77 5.89
C GLY A 108 21.39 13.26 5.87
N GLY A 109 20.48 14.13 6.29
CA GLY A 109 20.75 15.55 6.49
C GLY A 109 21.15 16.31 5.23
N LEU A 110 21.97 17.35 5.42
CA LEU A 110 22.43 18.20 4.32
C LEU A 110 23.25 17.44 3.28
N GLU A 111 23.97 16.41 3.71
CA GLU A 111 24.75 15.61 2.76
C GLU A 111 23.84 14.92 1.75
N ALA A 112 22.72 14.36 2.21
CA ALA A 112 21.75 13.74 1.31
C ALA A 112 21.17 14.74 0.31
N LEU A 113 20.88 15.96 0.75
CA LEU A 113 20.37 17.01 -0.14
C LEU A 113 21.36 17.38 -1.23
N ASN A 114 22.65 17.32 -0.90
CA ASN A 114 23.71 17.75 -1.85
C ASN A 114 24.17 16.63 -2.78
N THR A 115 23.94 15.37 -2.42
CA THR A 115 24.52 14.24 -3.15
C THR A 115 23.51 13.32 -3.81
N LYS A 116 22.27 13.26 -3.29
CA LYS A 116 21.23 12.36 -3.83
C LYS A 116 20.37 13.07 -4.86
N ASP A 117 19.85 12.29 -5.78
CA ASP A 117 18.78 12.76 -6.66
C ASP A 117 17.56 13.14 -5.81
N PRO A 118 16.91 14.24 -6.05
CA PRO A 118 15.69 14.59 -5.31
C PRO A 118 14.66 13.49 -5.13
N UNK A 119 14.54 12.81 -5.86
CA UNK A 119 13.63 11.73 -5.78
C UNK A 119 14.04 10.62 -4.89
N UNK A 120 15.16 10.82 -4.40
CA UNK A 120 15.72 9.92 -3.52
C UNK A 120 15.82 10.43 -2.14
N UNK A 121 15.47 11.60 -1.96
CA UNK A 121 15.36 12.13 -0.70
C UNK A 121 14.13 11.72 -0.06
N THR A 122 14.28 11.12 1.20
CA THR A 122 13.15 10.71 2.04
C THR A 122 13.23 11.35 3.42
N SER A 123 12.08 11.40 4.09
CA SER A 123 12.00 11.90 5.47
C SER A 123 11.23 10.92 6.34
N MET A 124 11.26 11.16 7.66
CA MET A 124 10.43 10.43 8.62
C MET A 124 9.32 11.37 9.09
N ILE A 125 8.10 10.92 9.03
CA ILE A 125 6.94 11.70 9.46
C ILE A 125 6.18 10.92 10.52
N SER A 126 5.79 11.62 11.56
CA SER A 126 4.95 11.04 12.62
C SER A 126 3.50 11.43 12.36
N TYR A 127 2.63 10.46 12.43
CA TYR A 127 1.20 10.69 12.27
C TYR A 127 0.44 10.22 13.49
N ALA A 128 -0.62 10.96 13.79
CA ALA A 128 -1.64 10.52 14.73
C ALA A 128 -2.95 10.48 13.97
N THR A 129 -3.64 9.36 14.06
CA THR A 129 -4.98 9.23 13.50
C THR A 129 -6.01 9.25 14.60
N VAL A 130 -7.17 9.78 14.30
CA VAL A 130 -8.30 9.85 15.23
C VAL A 130 -9.39 8.92 14.73
#